data_7a72c21a84fbd9ba3f1d6c183164164f
#
_entry.id   7a72c21a84fbd9ba3f1d6c183164164f
#
_cell.length_a   1.000
_cell.length_b   1.000
_cell.length_c   1.000
_cell.angle_alpha   90.00
_cell.angle_beta   90.00
_cell.angle_gamma   90.00
#
_symmetry.space_group_name_H-M   'P 1'
#
loop_
_entity.id
_entity.type
_entity.pdbx_description
1 polymer ?
#
loop_
_entity_poly.entity_id
_entity_poly.type
_entity_poly.pdbx_seq_one_letter_code
_entity_poly.pdbx_strand_id
1 'polypeptide(L)'
;MDVLERIKKLQVDRNWSNYKLAKEAQISEGSLNNLFRLRNLPTIPTLEAICKGFDITLSQFFADDNDAIVLSAEQNEMLSAWNALEREQKVALLELLKKM
;
A
#
# COMPACT_ATOMS: atom_id res chain seq x y z
N MET A 1 -14.14 6.04 -5.88
CA MET A 1 -12.90 5.24 -6.03
C MET A 1 -13.21 3.92 -6.71
N ASP A 2 -12.42 3.53 -7.67
CA ASP A 2 -12.49 2.19 -8.25
C ASP A 2 -11.56 1.27 -7.45
N VAL A 3 -12.14 0.31 -6.73
CA VAL A 3 -11.40 -0.60 -5.84
C VAL A 3 -10.40 -1.45 -6.63
N LEU A 4 -10.81 -1.97 -7.79
CA LEU A 4 -9.93 -2.81 -8.61
C LEU A 4 -8.76 -2.02 -9.19
N GLU A 5 -8.99 -0.79 -9.60
CA GLU A 5 -7.91 0.09 -10.05
C GLU A 5 -6.94 0.42 -8.93
N ARG A 6 -7.47 0.64 -7.72
CA ARG A 6 -6.63 0.89 -6.54
C ARG A 6 -5.71 -0.30 -6.26
N ILE A 7 -6.26 -1.52 -6.33
CA ILE A 7 -5.47 -2.75 -6.16
C ILE A 7 -4.38 -2.82 -7.22
N LYS A 8 -4.73 -2.56 -8.48
CA LYS A 8 -3.77 -2.58 -9.58
C LYS A 8 -2.66 -1.55 -9.40
N LYS A 9 -3.01 -0.36 -8.95
CA LYS A 9 -2.02 0.69 -8.68
C LYS A 9 -1.03 0.25 -7.61
N LEU A 10 -1.52 -0.35 -6.52
CA LEU A 10 -0.65 -0.86 -5.47
C LEU A 10 0.27 -1.97 -5.96
N GLN A 11 -0.24 -2.84 -6.86
CA GLN A 11 0.60 -3.86 -7.48
C GLN A 11 1.71 -3.24 -8.34
N VAL A 12 1.35 -2.25 -9.17
CA VAL A 12 2.32 -1.57 -10.04
C VAL A 12 3.39 -0.87 -9.20
N ASP A 13 2.98 -0.15 -8.16
CA ASP A 13 3.90 0.57 -7.28
C ASP A 13 4.92 -0.37 -6.61
N ARG A 14 4.52 -1.63 -6.36
CA ARG A 14 5.36 -2.64 -5.74
C ARG A 14 6.01 -3.59 -6.76
N ASN A 15 5.66 -3.45 -8.02
CA ASN A 15 6.09 -4.36 -9.08
C ASN A 15 5.68 -5.82 -8.78
N TRP A 16 4.44 -5.98 -8.31
CA TRP A 16 3.89 -7.30 -7.97
C TRP A 16 2.99 -7.82 -9.08
N SER A 17 3.18 -9.10 -9.42
CA SER A 17 2.26 -9.84 -10.28
C SER A 17 1.00 -10.25 -9.50
N ASN A 18 -0.02 -10.73 -10.22
CA ASN A 18 -1.18 -11.34 -9.58
C ASN A 18 -0.80 -12.54 -8.71
N TYR A 19 0.16 -13.34 -9.17
CA TYR A 19 0.68 -14.46 -8.41
C TYR A 19 1.26 -13.99 -7.07
N LYS A 20 2.09 -12.96 -7.10
CA LYS A 20 2.72 -12.42 -5.89
C LYS A 20 1.68 -11.86 -4.93
N LEU A 21 0.72 -11.09 -5.42
CA LEU A 21 -0.35 -10.56 -4.57
C LEU A 21 -1.18 -11.69 -3.96
N ALA A 22 -1.59 -12.66 -4.75
CA ALA A 22 -2.39 -13.79 -4.25
C ALA A 22 -1.63 -14.54 -3.15
N LYS A 23 -0.35 -14.75 -3.35
CA LYS A 23 0.50 -15.43 -2.36
C LYS A 23 0.57 -14.64 -1.05
N GLU A 24 0.83 -13.36 -1.12
CA GLU A 24 0.95 -12.50 0.07
C GLU A 24 -0.41 -12.32 0.78
N ALA A 25 -1.50 -12.25 0.01
CA ALA A 25 -2.84 -12.14 0.57
C ALA A 25 -3.41 -13.49 1.02
N GLN A 26 -2.74 -14.59 0.72
CA GLN A 26 -3.17 -15.96 1.04
C GLN A 26 -4.53 -16.30 0.44
N ILE A 27 -4.76 -15.84 -0.80
CA ILE A 27 -5.92 -16.21 -1.60
C ILE A 27 -5.44 -16.91 -2.86
N SER A 28 -6.37 -17.63 -3.54
CA SER A 28 -5.98 -18.30 -4.77
C SER A 28 -5.75 -17.30 -5.89
N GLU A 29 -4.79 -17.57 -6.76
CA GLU A 29 -4.55 -16.75 -7.95
C GLU A 29 -5.78 -16.72 -8.85
N GLY A 30 -6.48 -17.87 -8.97
CA GLY A 30 -7.71 -17.94 -9.75
C GLY A 30 -8.79 -17.01 -9.24
N SER A 31 -8.97 -16.93 -7.91
CA SER A 31 -9.93 -16.00 -7.31
C SER A 31 -9.57 -14.55 -7.63
N LEU A 32 -8.29 -14.20 -7.51
CA LEU A 32 -7.83 -12.85 -7.81
C LEU A 32 -8.00 -12.53 -9.30
N ASN A 33 -7.63 -13.44 -10.19
CA ASN A 33 -7.79 -13.26 -11.63
C ASN A 33 -9.27 -13.08 -12.00
N ASN A 34 -10.18 -13.81 -11.34
CA ASN A 34 -11.61 -13.67 -11.57
C ASN A 34 -12.15 -12.31 -11.13
N LEU A 35 -11.65 -11.77 -10.02
CA LEU A 35 -12.02 -10.42 -9.60
C LEU A 35 -11.74 -9.40 -10.69
N PHE A 36 -10.55 -9.46 -11.28
CA PHE A 36 -10.16 -8.52 -12.33
C PHE A 36 -10.92 -8.79 -13.64
N ARG A 37 -11.02 -10.05 -14.02
CA ARG A 37 -11.68 -10.43 -15.29
C ARG A 37 -13.15 -10.08 -15.30
N LEU A 38 -13.86 -10.36 -14.20
CA LEU A 38 -15.29 -10.11 -14.09
C LEU A 38 -15.62 -8.71 -13.55
N ARG A 39 -14.61 -7.96 -13.15
CA ARG A 39 -14.75 -6.64 -12.53
C ARG A 39 -15.71 -6.65 -11.34
N ASN A 40 -15.63 -7.70 -10.54
CA ASN A 40 -16.42 -7.84 -9.33
C ASN A 40 -15.75 -7.10 -8.19
N LEU A 41 -16.57 -6.51 -7.30
CA LEU A 41 -16.04 -5.96 -6.07
C LEU A 41 -15.66 -7.10 -5.14
N PRO A 42 -14.48 -7.05 -4.50
CA PRO A 42 -14.13 -8.05 -3.50
C PRO A 42 -15.03 -7.91 -2.28
N THR A 43 -15.27 -9.03 -1.59
CA THR A 43 -15.93 -8.98 -0.29
C THR A 43 -15.01 -8.31 0.73
N ILE A 44 -15.57 -7.86 1.85
CA ILE A 44 -14.75 -7.25 2.91
C ILE A 44 -13.64 -8.20 3.40
N PRO A 45 -13.91 -9.49 3.69
CA PRO A 45 -12.83 -10.39 4.07
C PRO A 45 -11.74 -10.54 3.02
N THR A 46 -12.10 -10.59 1.74
CA THR A 46 -11.13 -10.66 0.65
C THR A 46 -10.30 -9.37 0.57
N LEU A 47 -10.96 -8.21 0.70
CA LEU A 47 -10.26 -6.94 0.69
C LEU A 47 -9.31 -6.80 1.88
N GLU A 48 -9.73 -7.24 3.07
CA GLU A 48 -8.86 -7.27 4.24
C GLU A 48 -7.63 -8.15 4.00
N ALA A 49 -7.81 -9.32 3.38
CA ALA A 49 -6.69 -10.21 3.03
C ALA A 49 -5.72 -9.54 2.06
N ILE A 50 -6.24 -8.84 1.06
CA ILE A 50 -5.43 -8.10 0.09
C ILE A 50 -4.65 -6.98 0.79
N CYS A 51 -5.32 -6.21 1.65
CA CYS A 51 -4.66 -5.14 2.40
C CYS A 51 -3.56 -5.69 3.31
N LYS A 52 -3.82 -6.81 3.96
CA LYS A 52 -2.83 -7.48 4.80
C LYS A 52 -1.63 -7.94 3.98
N GLY A 53 -1.89 -8.45 2.77
CA GLY A 53 -0.82 -8.82 1.85
C GLY A 53 0.04 -7.64 1.45
N PHE A 54 -0.55 -6.47 1.25
CA PHE A 54 0.16 -5.23 0.95
C PHE A 54 0.77 -4.57 2.20
N ASP A 55 0.48 -5.08 3.38
CA ASP A 55 0.90 -4.49 4.66
C ASP A 55 0.37 -3.07 4.85
N ILE A 56 -0.90 -2.88 4.52
CA ILE A 56 -1.61 -1.62 4.72
C ILE A 56 -2.92 -1.87 5.46
N THR A 57 -3.48 -0.82 6.05
CA THR A 57 -4.81 -0.87 6.66
C THR A 57 -5.89 -0.60 5.62
N LEU A 58 -7.15 -0.93 5.96
CA LEU A 58 -8.29 -0.55 5.13
C LEU A 58 -8.38 0.97 4.98
N SER A 59 -8.08 1.72 6.05
CA SER A 59 -8.05 3.19 5.98
C SER A 59 -7.05 3.68 4.94
N GLN A 60 -5.85 3.10 4.94
CA GLN A 60 -4.81 3.45 3.96
C GLN A 60 -5.23 3.06 2.55
N PHE A 61 -5.91 1.93 2.40
CA PHE A 61 -6.41 1.49 1.11
C PHE A 61 -7.43 2.48 0.54
N PHE A 62 -8.35 2.96 1.38
CA PHE A 62 -9.40 3.89 0.96
C PHE A 62 -8.98 5.35 1.00
N ALA A 63 -7.75 5.65 1.40
CA ALA A 63 -7.25 7.02 1.32
C ALA A 63 -7.22 7.42 -0.15
N ASP A 64 -8.07 8.39 -0.50
CA ASP A 64 -8.20 8.88 -1.86
C ASP A 64 -7.02 9.79 -2.19
N ASP A 65 -6.55 9.74 -3.44
CA ASP A 65 -5.52 10.66 -3.93
C ASP A 65 -5.95 12.13 -3.78
N ASN A 66 -7.26 12.40 -3.78
CA ASN A 66 -7.80 13.75 -3.58
C ASN A 66 -7.66 14.23 -2.14
N ASP A 67 -7.62 13.31 -1.18
CA ASP A 67 -7.40 13.61 0.23
C ASP A 67 -5.93 13.46 0.61
N ALA A 68 -5.12 12.89 -0.28
CA ALA A 68 -3.72 12.73 -0.04
C ALA A 68 -3.00 14.06 -0.21
N ILE A 69 -2.13 14.37 0.71
CA ILE A 69 -1.20 15.47 0.55
C ILE A 69 -0.30 15.11 -0.63
N VAL A 70 -0.28 15.95 -1.66
CA VAL A 70 0.63 15.75 -2.78
C VAL A 70 2.03 16.05 -2.29
N LEU A 71 2.79 14.97 -2.07
CA LEU A 71 4.17 15.12 -1.61
C LEU A 71 5.07 15.47 -2.79
N SER A 72 6.00 16.39 -2.54
CA SER A 72 7.05 16.69 -3.51
C SER A 72 7.99 15.48 -3.61
N ALA A 73 8.81 15.46 -4.67
CA ALA A 73 9.82 14.42 -4.82
C ALA A 73 10.76 14.35 -3.61
N GLU A 74 11.12 15.50 -3.05
CA GLU A 74 11.96 15.58 -1.84
C GLU A 74 11.27 14.97 -0.63
N GLN A 75 9.96 15.24 -0.46
CA GLN A 75 9.19 14.69 0.65
C GLN A 75 9.03 13.18 0.51
N ASN A 76 8.80 12.67 -0.70
CA ASN A 76 8.74 11.24 -0.95
C ASN A 76 10.07 10.55 -0.65
N GLU A 77 11.18 11.16 -1.04
CA GLU A 77 12.52 10.67 -0.75
C GLU A 77 12.76 10.63 0.76
N MET A 78 12.36 11.69 1.47
CA MET A 78 12.47 11.76 2.92
C MET A 78 11.67 10.65 3.60
N LEU A 79 10.43 10.41 3.18
CA LEU A 79 9.59 9.36 3.75
C LEU A 79 10.18 7.98 3.49
N SER A 80 10.71 7.75 2.29
CA SER A 80 11.35 6.47 1.97
C SER A 80 12.58 6.23 2.85
N ALA A 81 13.41 7.25 3.02
CA ALA A 81 14.57 7.18 3.89
C ALA A 81 14.18 6.96 5.34
N TRP A 82 13.14 7.69 5.81
CA TRP A 82 12.59 7.55 7.15
C TRP A 82 12.11 6.12 7.43
N ASN A 83 11.37 5.54 6.49
CA ASN A 83 10.83 4.19 6.65
C ASN A 83 11.92 3.12 6.68
N ALA A 84 13.07 3.39 6.10
CA ALA A 84 14.22 2.48 6.12
C ALA A 84 15.03 2.56 7.42
N LEU A 85 14.80 3.59 8.24
CA LEU A 85 15.54 3.78 9.49
C LEU A 85 15.05 2.83 10.58
N GLU A 86 15.96 2.45 11.45
CA GLU A 86 15.61 1.73 12.67
C GLU A 86 15.06 2.72 13.70
N ARG A 87 14.38 2.21 14.72
CA ARG A 87 13.73 3.03 15.75
C ARG A 87 14.68 4.03 16.40
N GLU A 88 15.88 3.59 16.75
CA GLU A 88 16.88 4.44 17.39
C GLU A 88 17.33 5.57 16.48
N GLN A 89 17.48 5.28 15.19
CA GLN A 89 17.82 6.27 14.19
C GLN A 89 16.71 7.30 14.02
N LYS A 90 15.45 6.86 14.04
CA LYS A 90 14.29 7.75 13.95
C LYS A 90 14.25 8.73 15.12
N VAL A 91 14.49 8.25 16.33
CA VAL A 91 14.51 9.08 17.53
C VAL A 91 15.63 10.12 17.43
N ALA A 92 16.82 9.70 17.03
CA ALA A 92 17.98 10.60 16.88
C ALA A 92 17.69 11.70 15.85
N LEU A 93 17.08 11.33 14.71
CA LEU A 93 16.75 12.29 13.66
C LEU A 93 15.70 13.30 14.14
N LEU A 94 14.68 12.85 14.84
CA LEU A 94 13.64 13.74 15.39
C LEU A 94 14.23 14.74 16.39
N GLU A 95 15.15 14.29 17.25
CA GLU A 95 15.82 15.18 18.20
C GLU A 95 16.66 16.24 17.49
N LEU A 96 17.36 15.83 16.43
CA LEU A 96 18.14 16.76 15.63
C LEU A 96 17.24 17.83 14.99
N LEU A 97 16.11 17.42 14.43
CA LEU A 97 15.17 18.34 13.79
C LEU A 97 14.56 19.33 14.78
N LYS A 98 14.32 18.90 16.02
CA LYS A 98 13.76 19.76 17.06
C LYS A 98 14.74 20.85 17.51
N LYS A 99 16.03 20.67 17.29
CA LYS A 99 17.04 21.64 17.65
C LYS A 99 17.30 22.68 16.57
N MET A 100 16.69 22.51 15.42
CA MET A 100 16.87 23.41 14.28
C MET A 100 15.92 24.60 14.34
#